data_95284ddf74d627005c7d4d0fc7efce52
#
_entry.id   95284ddf74d627005c7d4d0fc7efce52
#
_cell.length_a   1.000
_cell.length_b   1.000
_cell.length_c   1.000
_cell.angle_alpha   90.00
_cell.angle_beta   90.00
_cell.angle_gamma   90.00
#
_symmetry.space_group_name_H-M   'P 1'
#
loop_
_entity.id
_entity.type
_entity.pdbx_description
1 polymer ?
#
loop_
_entity_poly.entity_id
_entity_poly.type
_entity_poly.pdbx_seq_one_letter_code
_entity_poly.pdbx_strand_id
1 'polypeptide(L)'
;NDDLIIGFKQIVNDLYAKDISKKVRAGVRQKQKDRGLVETLPLGYYKDKNLNKVMIDEEAAEIVREVFSLYVQGYGLTTIAKMMNAKGIKSPEYYQRRRLADWKPEISKKYLWVQTSVKRILTNELYIGVIVNHKTVTNKIRATPHSCQRMKNVI
;
A
#
# COMPACT_ATOMS: atom_id res chain seq x y z
N ASN A 1 -17.09 42.01 16.03
CA ASN A 1 -16.90 40.85 16.96
C ASN A 1 -16.81 39.51 16.22
N ASP A 2 -17.28 39.42 14.97
CA ASP A 2 -17.31 38.14 14.23
C ASP A 2 -15.90 37.66 13.82
N ASP A 3 -15.01 38.59 13.48
CA ASP A 3 -13.62 38.24 13.07
C ASP A 3 -12.81 37.59 14.20
N LEU A 4 -13.05 38.02 15.45
CA LEU A 4 -12.42 37.42 16.63
C LEU A 4 -12.92 35.98 16.85
N ILE A 5 -14.24 35.75 16.65
CA ILE A 5 -14.83 34.41 16.77
C ILE A 5 -14.32 33.49 15.69
N ILE A 6 -14.17 33.98 14.46
CA ILE A 6 -13.61 33.23 13.34
C ILE A 6 -12.15 32.87 13.62
N GLY A 7 -11.32 33.81 14.07
CA GLY A 7 -9.93 33.59 14.44
C GLY A 7 -9.78 32.55 15.55
N PHE A 8 -10.63 32.60 16.58
CA PHE A 8 -10.63 31.62 17.67
C PHE A 8 -11.02 30.22 17.19
N LYS A 9 -12.06 30.11 16.36
CA LYS A 9 -12.44 28.81 15.74
C LYS A 9 -11.31 28.21 14.92
N GLN A 10 -10.57 29.02 14.16
CA GLN A 10 -9.42 28.55 13.38
C GLN A 10 -8.33 28.00 14.28
N ILE A 11 -7.98 28.71 15.37
CA ILE A 11 -6.97 28.26 16.33
C ILE A 11 -7.37 26.94 16.99
N VAL A 12 -8.63 26.81 17.40
CA VAL A 12 -9.15 25.56 18.01
C VAL A 12 -9.08 24.41 17.01
N ASN A 13 -9.49 24.63 15.76
CA ASN A 13 -9.41 23.61 14.72
C ASN A 13 -7.97 23.18 14.45
N ASP A 14 -7.04 24.11 14.41
CA ASP A 14 -5.61 23.81 14.21
C ASP A 14 -5.02 22.99 15.38
N LEU A 15 -5.38 23.35 16.62
CA LEU A 15 -4.95 22.61 17.81
C LEU A 15 -5.53 21.18 17.79
N TYR A 16 -6.81 21.04 17.44
CA TYR A 16 -7.47 19.75 17.32
C TYR A 16 -6.82 18.89 16.22
N ALA A 17 -6.57 19.45 15.04
CA ALA A 17 -5.88 18.75 13.95
C ALA A 17 -4.46 18.30 14.34
N LYS A 18 -3.72 19.14 15.08
CA LYS A 18 -2.39 18.80 15.61
C LYS A 18 -2.46 17.65 16.63
N ASP A 19 -3.45 17.65 17.53
CA ASP A 19 -3.62 16.59 18.53
C ASP A 19 -3.98 15.25 17.86
N ILE A 20 -4.95 15.25 16.95
CA ILE A 20 -5.26 14.04 16.15
C ILE A 20 -4.03 13.52 15.42
N SER A 21 -3.27 14.40 14.77
CA SER A 21 -2.05 14.01 14.05
C SER A 21 -1.02 13.36 14.98
N LYS A 22 -0.86 13.87 16.21
CA LYS A 22 0.03 13.27 17.22
C LYS A 22 -0.46 11.87 17.64
N LYS A 23 -1.76 11.72 17.93
CA LYS A 23 -2.38 10.45 18.34
C LYS A 23 -2.25 9.38 17.25
N VAL A 24 -2.57 9.73 16.01
CA VAL A 24 -2.44 8.81 14.85
C VAL A 24 -0.98 8.37 14.68
N ARG A 25 -0.02 9.29 14.72
CA ARG A 25 1.41 8.95 14.61
C ARG A 25 1.88 8.05 15.75
N ALA A 26 1.41 8.29 16.97
CA ALA A 26 1.74 7.45 18.12
C ALA A 26 1.21 6.02 17.93
N GLY A 27 -0.05 5.87 17.49
CA GLY A 27 -0.65 4.57 17.18
C GLY A 27 0.07 3.82 16.07
N VAL A 28 0.44 4.52 14.98
CA VAL A 28 1.22 3.92 13.89
C VAL A 28 2.59 3.46 14.38
N ARG A 29 3.31 4.30 15.16
CA ARG A 29 4.60 3.93 15.73
C ARG A 29 4.52 2.74 16.66
N GLN A 30 3.47 2.68 17.49
CA GLN A 30 3.26 1.53 18.39
C GLN A 30 3.05 0.26 17.57
N LYS A 31 2.17 0.29 16.58
CA LYS A 31 1.93 -0.86 15.70
C LYS A 31 3.20 -1.33 14.97
N GLN A 32 4.05 -0.40 14.56
CA GLN A 32 5.34 -0.72 13.94
C GLN A 32 6.32 -1.38 14.93
N LYS A 33 6.35 -0.91 16.20
CA LYS A 33 7.16 -1.53 17.27
C LYS A 33 6.70 -2.95 17.56
N ASP A 34 5.39 -3.19 17.55
CA ASP A 34 4.77 -4.50 17.75
C ASP A 34 4.89 -5.41 16.51
N ARG A 35 5.77 -5.08 15.57
CA ARG A 35 6.00 -5.79 14.30
C ARG A 35 4.75 -5.91 13.43
N GLY A 36 3.76 -5.05 13.64
CA GLY A 36 2.52 -5.02 12.85
C GLY A 36 2.74 -4.44 11.46
N LEU A 37 2.04 -5.00 10.49
CA LEU A 37 2.00 -4.45 9.13
C LEU A 37 1.19 -3.15 9.11
N VAL A 38 1.82 -2.06 8.68
CA VAL A 38 1.19 -0.73 8.53
C VAL A 38 0.85 -0.43 7.08
N GLU A 39 1.58 -1.02 6.15
CA GLU A 39 1.38 -0.83 4.71
C GLU A 39 0.17 -1.62 4.18
N THR A 40 -0.32 -1.19 3.02
CA THR A 40 -1.32 -1.95 2.24
C THR A 40 -0.69 -3.24 1.74
N LEU A 41 -1.38 -4.36 1.94
CA LEU A 41 -0.93 -5.67 1.46
C LEU A 41 -0.79 -5.68 -0.07
N PRO A 42 0.27 -6.28 -0.61
CA PRO A 42 0.43 -6.44 -2.04
C PRO A 42 -0.54 -7.48 -2.61
N LEU A 43 -0.58 -7.59 -3.95
CA LEU A 43 -1.38 -8.60 -4.65
C LEU A 43 -1.03 -10.00 -4.13
N GLY A 44 -2.02 -10.88 -4.00
CA GLY A 44 -1.83 -12.23 -3.49
C GLY A 44 -2.01 -12.37 -1.98
N TYR A 45 -2.10 -11.26 -1.25
CA TYR A 45 -2.35 -11.27 0.19
C TYR A 45 -3.55 -10.41 0.57
N TYR A 46 -4.24 -10.81 1.62
CA TYR A 46 -5.29 -9.99 2.23
C TYR A 46 -5.30 -10.13 3.74
N LYS A 47 -5.95 -9.17 4.38
CA LYS A 47 -6.17 -9.20 5.81
C LYS A 47 -7.59 -9.67 6.09
N ASP A 48 -7.72 -10.80 6.75
CA ASP A 48 -9.01 -11.22 7.29
C ASP A 48 -9.40 -10.31 8.46
N LYS A 49 -10.62 -9.75 8.38
CA LYS A 49 -11.12 -8.81 9.40
C LYS A 49 -11.43 -9.53 10.72
N ASN A 50 -11.89 -10.78 10.64
CA ASN A 50 -12.30 -11.55 11.84
C ASN A 50 -11.09 -12.09 12.59
N LEU A 51 -10.15 -12.67 11.85
CA LEU A 51 -8.95 -13.28 12.43
C LEU A 51 -7.81 -12.26 12.66
N ASN A 52 -7.93 -11.04 12.11
CA ASN A 52 -6.88 -10.01 12.12
C ASN A 52 -5.52 -10.52 11.60
N LYS A 53 -5.54 -11.55 10.75
CA LYS A 53 -4.36 -12.20 10.16
C LYS A 53 -4.25 -11.92 8.68
N VAL A 54 -3.01 -12.02 8.19
CA VAL A 54 -2.72 -11.98 6.75
C VAL A 54 -2.96 -13.38 6.18
N MET A 55 -3.78 -13.44 5.13
CA MET A 55 -4.14 -14.68 4.43
C MET A 55 -3.72 -14.57 2.97
N ILE A 56 -3.54 -15.71 2.32
CA ILE A 56 -3.23 -15.79 0.88
C ILE A 56 -4.53 -15.78 0.08
N ASP A 57 -4.58 -15.01 -0.98
CA ASP A 57 -5.60 -15.03 -2.02
C ASP A 57 -5.07 -15.87 -3.17
N GLU A 58 -5.47 -17.14 -3.26
CA GLU A 58 -4.89 -18.08 -4.23
C GLU A 58 -5.04 -17.59 -5.67
N GLU A 59 -6.21 -17.04 -6.05
CA GLU A 59 -6.40 -16.48 -7.39
C GLU A 59 -5.38 -15.38 -7.72
N ALA A 60 -5.20 -14.46 -6.79
CA ALA A 60 -4.25 -13.36 -6.96
C ALA A 60 -2.78 -13.83 -6.80
N ALA A 61 -2.52 -14.87 -6.00
CA ALA A 61 -1.20 -15.44 -5.81
C ALA A 61 -0.70 -16.15 -7.08
N GLU A 62 -1.58 -16.84 -7.81
CA GLU A 62 -1.23 -17.45 -9.11
C GLU A 62 -0.77 -16.40 -10.11
N ILE A 63 -1.44 -15.26 -10.17
CA ILE A 63 -1.04 -14.14 -11.02
C ILE A 63 0.36 -13.64 -10.64
N VAL A 64 0.64 -13.53 -9.35
CA VAL A 64 1.96 -13.12 -8.87
C VAL A 64 3.04 -14.14 -9.28
N ARG A 65 2.78 -15.44 -9.11
CA ARG A 65 3.71 -16.52 -9.54
C ARG A 65 3.98 -16.44 -11.04
N GLU A 66 2.95 -16.17 -11.85
CA GLU A 66 3.10 -15.99 -13.29
C GLU A 66 3.97 -14.79 -13.65
N VAL A 67 3.77 -13.64 -12.98
CA VAL A 67 4.61 -12.44 -13.18
C VAL A 67 6.09 -12.75 -12.88
N PHE A 68 6.38 -13.45 -11.78
CA PHE A 68 7.75 -13.86 -11.44
C PHE A 68 8.32 -14.84 -12.46
N SER A 69 7.53 -15.84 -12.90
CA SER A 69 7.95 -16.82 -13.91
C SER A 69 8.32 -16.15 -15.23
N LEU A 70 7.49 -15.23 -15.72
CA LEU A 70 7.79 -14.48 -16.95
C LEU A 70 9.05 -13.62 -16.82
N TYR A 71 9.26 -13.03 -15.65
CA TYR A 71 10.47 -12.24 -15.41
C TYR A 71 11.74 -13.10 -15.40
N VAL A 72 11.69 -14.28 -14.79
CA VAL A 72 12.82 -15.26 -14.79
C VAL A 72 13.10 -15.77 -16.20
N GLN A 73 12.09 -15.90 -17.05
CA GLN A 73 12.24 -16.24 -18.48
C GLN A 73 12.88 -15.09 -19.30
N GLY A 74 13.16 -13.93 -18.71
CA GLY A 74 13.85 -12.81 -19.35
C GLY A 74 12.94 -11.77 -19.99
N TYR A 75 11.61 -11.86 -19.80
CA TYR A 75 10.71 -10.84 -20.34
C TYR A 75 10.84 -9.50 -19.59
N GLY A 76 10.88 -8.41 -20.34
CA GLY A 76 10.92 -7.06 -19.78
C GLY A 76 9.58 -6.65 -19.14
N LEU A 77 9.63 -5.70 -18.21
CA LEU A 77 8.45 -5.25 -17.42
C LEU A 77 7.26 -4.81 -18.28
N THR A 78 7.55 -4.10 -19.38
CA THR A 78 6.52 -3.62 -20.33
C THR A 78 5.90 -4.79 -21.11
N THR A 79 6.71 -5.77 -21.49
CA THR A 79 6.26 -6.98 -22.19
C THR A 79 5.35 -7.81 -21.29
N ILE A 80 5.74 -8.02 -20.03
CA ILE A 80 4.92 -8.72 -19.03
C ILE A 80 3.57 -8.03 -18.86
N ALA A 81 3.56 -6.70 -18.71
CA ALA A 81 2.31 -5.94 -18.59
C ALA A 81 1.40 -6.12 -19.82
N LYS A 82 1.95 -6.12 -21.02
CA LYS A 82 1.20 -6.37 -22.27
C LYS A 82 0.65 -7.80 -22.32
N MET A 83 1.43 -8.80 -21.92
CA MET A 83 1.00 -10.20 -21.88
C MET A 83 -0.16 -10.41 -20.90
N MET A 84 -0.09 -9.82 -19.70
CA MET A 84 -1.17 -9.86 -18.72
C MET A 84 -2.46 -9.21 -19.24
N ASN A 85 -2.32 -8.08 -19.95
CA ASN A 85 -3.45 -7.41 -20.59
C ASN A 85 -4.06 -8.25 -21.74
N ALA A 86 -3.23 -8.89 -22.55
CA ALA A 86 -3.67 -9.76 -23.63
C ALA A 86 -4.45 -10.99 -23.12
N LYS A 87 -4.04 -11.53 -21.97
CA LYS A 87 -4.77 -12.60 -21.25
C LYS A 87 -6.07 -12.13 -20.56
N GLY A 88 -6.36 -10.83 -20.57
CA GLY A 88 -7.53 -10.26 -19.91
C GLY A 88 -7.45 -10.25 -18.37
N ILE A 89 -6.28 -10.52 -17.79
CA ILE A 89 -6.07 -10.53 -16.35
C ILE A 89 -6.17 -9.09 -15.82
N LYS A 90 -6.97 -8.88 -14.78
CA LYS A 90 -7.15 -7.55 -14.18
C LYS A 90 -5.92 -7.13 -13.39
N SER A 91 -5.64 -5.83 -13.36
CA SER A 91 -4.49 -5.27 -12.63
C SER A 91 -4.65 -5.41 -11.11
N PRO A 92 -3.57 -5.27 -10.32
CA PRO A 92 -3.62 -5.33 -8.85
C PRO A 92 -4.63 -4.39 -8.21
N GLU A 93 -4.91 -3.25 -8.83
CA GLU A 93 -5.92 -2.30 -8.35
C GLU A 93 -7.33 -2.93 -8.29
N TYR A 94 -7.70 -3.75 -9.25
CA TYR A 94 -8.97 -4.46 -9.24
C TYR A 94 -9.11 -5.37 -8.02
N TYR A 95 -8.10 -6.18 -7.73
CA TYR A 95 -8.10 -7.12 -6.60
C TYR A 95 -8.11 -6.42 -5.25
N GLN A 96 -7.46 -5.26 -5.14
CA GLN A 96 -7.50 -4.44 -3.93
C GLN A 96 -8.86 -3.80 -3.71
N ARG A 97 -9.46 -3.25 -4.76
CA ARG A 97 -10.77 -2.55 -4.69
C ARG A 97 -11.93 -3.49 -4.44
N ARG A 98 -11.97 -4.69 -5.06
CA ARG A 98 -13.06 -5.66 -4.90
C ARG A 98 -13.31 -6.09 -3.45
N ARG A 99 -12.36 -5.82 -2.54
CA ARG A 99 -12.45 -6.13 -1.11
C ARG A 99 -13.01 -5.01 -0.25
N LEU A 100 -13.26 -3.86 -0.84
CA LEU A 100 -13.91 -2.75 -0.15
C LEU A 100 -15.42 -3.04 -0.07
N ALA A 101 -16.03 -2.77 1.09
CA ALA A 101 -17.44 -3.09 1.34
C ALA A 101 -18.40 -2.41 0.36
N ASP A 102 -18.07 -1.18 -0.06
CA ASP A 102 -18.91 -0.36 -0.94
C ASP A 102 -18.44 -0.38 -2.40
N TRP A 103 -17.56 -1.33 -2.77
CA TRP A 103 -17.03 -1.35 -4.12
C TRP A 103 -18.05 -1.87 -5.11
N LYS A 104 -18.29 -1.05 -6.15
CA LYS A 104 -19.03 -1.46 -7.34
C LYS A 104 -18.08 -1.45 -8.54
N PRO A 105 -18.06 -2.49 -9.38
CA PRO A 105 -17.22 -2.47 -10.56
C PRO A 105 -17.65 -1.33 -11.48
N GLU A 106 -16.73 -0.45 -11.76
CA GLU A 106 -16.94 0.61 -12.75
C GLU A 106 -16.82 -0.01 -14.13
N ILE A 107 -17.94 -0.08 -14.86
CA ILE A 107 -18.05 -0.77 -16.17
C ILE A 107 -17.10 -0.13 -17.20
N SER A 108 -16.90 1.19 -17.12
CA SER A 108 -16.03 1.94 -18.02
C SER A 108 -14.55 1.76 -17.74
N LYS A 109 -14.18 1.34 -16.52
CA LYS A 109 -12.79 1.27 -16.10
C LYS A 109 -12.11 -0.03 -16.52
N LYS A 110 -11.16 0.09 -17.44
CA LYS A 110 -10.26 -0.99 -17.81
C LYS A 110 -9.12 -1.07 -16.78
N TYR A 111 -9.17 -2.07 -15.90
CA TYR A 111 -8.08 -2.33 -14.93
C TYR A 111 -6.89 -2.97 -15.64
N LEU A 112 -6.11 -2.13 -16.35
CA LEU A 112 -4.98 -2.58 -17.16
C LEU A 112 -3.69 -2.64 -16.35
N TRP A 113 -2.86 -3.61 -16.70
CA TRP A 113 -1.49 -3.68 -16.24
C TRP A 113 -0.63 -2.62 -16.89
N VAL A 114 0.25 -2.04 -16.11
CA VAL A 114 1.28 -1.10 -16.53
C VAL A 114 2.63 -1.53 -15.99
N GLN A 115 3.71 -1.08 -16.58
CA GLN A 115 5.08 -1.40 -16.19
C GLN A 115 5.32 -1.19 -14.68
N THR A 116 4.77 -0.12 -14.11
CA THR A 116 4.91 0.19 -12.68
C THR A 116 4.23 -0.83 -11.78
N SER A 117 3.12 -1.44 -12.21
CA SER A 117 2.44 -2.51 -11.46
C SER A 117 3.32 -3.76 -11.39
N VAL A 118 3.92 -4.16 -12.52
CA VAL A 118 4.86 -5.28 -12.58
C VAL A 118 6.08 -5.01 -11.69
N LYS A 119 6.69 -3.82 -11.83
CA LYS A 119 7.83 -3.42 -11.00
C LYS A 119 7.52 -3.49 -9.51
N ARG A 120 6.35 -3.01 -9.08
CA ARG A 120 5.92 -3.08 -7.67
C ARG A 120 5.87 -4.49 -7.14
N ILE A 121 5.38 -5.45 -7.93
CA ILE A 121 5.33 -6.85 -7.53
C ILE A 121 6.75 -7.39 -7.37
N LEU A 122 7.59 -7.27 -8.38
CA LEU A 122 8.94 -7.84 -8.40
C LEU A 122 9.89 -7.24 -7.35
N THR A 123 9.65 -6.00 -6.91
CA THR A 123 10.49 -5.32 -5.91
C THR A 123 9.92 -5.33 -4.49
N ASN A 124 8.78 -5.99 -4.27
CA ASN A 124 8.17 -6.00 -2.96
C ASN A 124 8.79 -7.07 -2.05
N GLU A 125 9.46 -6.63 -1.01
CA GLU A 125 10.17 -7.49 -0.06
C GLU A 125 9.21 -8.40 0.75
N LEU A 126 7.90 -8.13 0.76
CA LEU A 126 6.93 -8.97 1.45
C LEU A 126 6.83 -10.38 0.83
N TYR A 127 7.06 -10.52 -0.49
CA TYR A 127 7.03 -11.83 -1.15
C TYR A 127 8.19 -12.76 -0.74
N ILE A 128 9.23 -12.22 -0.11
CA ILE A 128 10.32 -12.99 0.50
C ILE A 128 10.22 -13.03 2.03
N GLY A 129 9.03 -12.72 2.58
CA GLY A 129 8.75 -12.77 4.01
C GLY A 129 9.31 -11.60 4.83
N VAL A 130 9.69 -10.49 4.20
CA VAL A 130 10.26 -9.33 4.90
C VAL A 130 9.24 -8.20 5.00
N ILE A 131 8.88 -7.81 6.21
CA ILE A 131 8.08 -6.61 6.48
C ILE A 131 9.04 -5.42 6.66
N VAL A 132 8.92 -4.43 5.77
CA VAL A 132 9.70 -3.19 5.87
C VAL A 132 8.80 -2.06 6.33
N ASN A 133 9.02 -1.58 7.53
CA ASN A 133 8.40 -0.37 8.06
C ASN A 133 9.35 0.82 7.92
N HIS A 134 8.85 2.05 7.99
CA HIS A 134 9.65 3.29 7.91
C HIS A 134 10.46 3.47 6.61
N LYS A 135 9.93 3.08 5.46
CA LYS A 135 10.60 3.28 4.16
C LYS A 135 10.93 4.75 3.86
N THR A 136 10.11 5.65 4.34
CA THR A 136 10.31 7.10 4.16
C THR A 136 9.96 7.86 5.44
N VAL A 137 10.78 8.85 5.77
CA VAL A 137 10.51 9.83 6.83
C VAL A 137 10.40 11.21 6.16
N THR A 138 9.22 11.81 6.22
CA THR A 138 9.02 13.17 5.69
C THR A 138 9.09 14.16 6.84
N ASN A 139 10.14 14.98 6.88
CA ASN A 139 10.22 16.16 7.74
C ASN A 139 9.56 17.34 7.04
N LYS A 140 8.40 17.76 7.52
CA LYS A 140 7.69 18.93 6.96
C LYS A 140 8.44 20.27 7.10
N ILE A 141 9.48 20.32 7.91
CA ILE A 141 10.24 21.55 8.21
C ILE A 141 11.53 21.68 7.38
N ARG A 142 12.06 20.56 6.85
CA ARG A 142 13.20 20.56 5.92
C ARG A 142 12.96 19.46 4.89
N ALA A 143 12.85 19.85 3.64
CA ALA A 143 12.64 18.95 2.50
C ALA A 143 13.92 18.16 2.13
N THR A 144 14.61 17.60 3.09
CA THR A 144 15.71 16.67 2.86
C THR A 144 15.24 15.27 3.19
N PRO A 145 15.17 14.35 2.22
CA PRO A 145 14.88 12.95 2.49
C PRO A 145 16.07 12.35 3.25
N HIS A 146 15.88 12.07 4.52
CA HIS A 146 16.84 11.24 5.25
C HIS A 146 16.60 9.77 4.87
N SER A 147 17.70 9.10 4.51
CA SER A 147 17.71 7.67 4.23
C SER A 147 17.14 6.88 5.42
N CYS A 148 16.15 6.08 5.14
CA CYS A 148 15.47 5.26 6.13
C CYS A 148 16.34 4.09 6.57
N GLN A 149 16.48 3.88 7.88
CA GLN A 149 17.06 2.65 8.41
C GLN A 149 16.12 1.49 8.15
N ARG A 150 16.58 0.52 7.37
CA ARG A 150 15.88 -0.74 7.08
C ARG A 150 15.84 -1.60 8.35
N MET A 151 14.72 -1.67 9.02
CA MET A 151 14.49 -2.74 9.97
C MET A 151 13.93 -3.95 9.20
N LYS A 152 14.77 -4.96 9.00
CA LYS A 152 14.35 -6.26 8.46
C LYS A 152 13.74 -7.07 9.60
N ASN A 153 12.43 -7.24 9.57
CA ASN A 153 11.78 -8.25 10.38
C ASN A 153 11.45 -9.43 9.45
N VAL A 154 12.11 -10.55 9.69
CA VAL A 154 11.79 -11.84 9.04
C VAL A 154 10.56 -12.40 9.74
N ILE A 155 9.55 -12.76 8.98
CA ILE A 155 8.37 -13.49 9.45
C ILE A 155 8.72 -14.96 9.56
#